data_153962f7ca8aa0b50c216a6db8a8f322
#
_entry.id   153962f7ca8aa0b50c216a6db8a8f322
#
_cell.length_a   1.000
_cell.length_b   1.000
_cell.length_c   1.000
_cell.angle_alpha   90.00
_cell.angle_beta   90.00
_cell.angle_gamma   90.00
#
_symmetry.space_group_name_H-M   'P 1'
#
loop_
_entity.id
_entity.type
_entity.pdbx_description
1 polymer ?
#
loop_
_entity_poly.entity_id
_entity_poly.type
_entity_poly.pdbx_seq_one_letter_code
_entity_poly.pdbx_strand_id
1 'polypeptide(L)'
;RTYAADNDPLDVLVLCSENVVPMTLMRCYPIGVIIMEDSGDMDEKIIAIPFGDPMYNSYKSISELPQHISDEMIHFFSVYKSLEGKSTALEEAHDVDKAKEIIKQCQQRYKDTFC
;
A
#
# COMPACT_ATOMS: atom_id res chain seq x y z
N ARG A 1 -5.12 14.62 0.08
CA ARG A 1 -5.12 13.86 1.33
C ARG A 1 -6.12 12.72 1.25
N THR A 2 -5.95 11.70 2.09
CA THR A 2 -6.78 10.49 2.11
C THR A 2 -7.32 10.21 3.51
N TYR A 3 -8.47 9.53 3.56
CA TYR A 3 -9.07 9.07 4.79
C TYR A 3 -9.65 7.67 4.54
N ALA A 4 -9.03 6.66 5.11
CA ALA A 4 -9.36 5.26 4.86
C ALA A 4 -10.44 4.74 5.82
N ALA A 5 -10.87 3.51 5.58
CA ALA A 5 -11.97 2.89 6.35
C ALA A 5 -11.64 2.70 7.84
N ASP A 6 -10.37 2.61 8.20
CA ASP A 6 -9.88 2.52 9.57
C ASP A 6 -9.76 3.88 10.28
N ASN A 7 -10.23 4.96 9.65
CA ASN A 7 -10.19 6.33 10.16
C ASN A 7 -8.78 6.94 10.23
N ASP A 8 -7.84 6.37 9.48
CA ASP A 8 -6.48 6.87 9.33
C ASP A 8 -6.19 7.22 7.86
N PRO A 9 -5.11 7.97 7.59
CA PRO A 9 -4.64 8.14 6.22
C PRO A 9 -4.33 6.80 5.56
N LEU A 10 -4.48 6.74 4.25
CA LEU A 10 -4.18 5.53 3.49
C LEU A 10 -2.69 5.21 3.53
N ASP A 11 -2.35 3.99 3.89
CA ASP A 11 -0.96 3.53 3.97
C ASP A 11 -0.39 3.20 2.61
N VAL A 12 0.89 3.47 2.45
CA VAL A 12 1.63 3.18 1.21
C VAL A 12 2.94 2.47 1.55
N LEU A 13 3.18 1.31 0.93
CA LEU A 13 4.49 0.68 0.92
C LEU A 13 5.23 1.13 -0.33
N VAL A 14 6.37 1.78 -0.16
CA VAL A 14 7.15 2.31 -1.27
C VAL A 14 8.32 1.37 -1.56
N LEU A 15 8.36 0.83 -2.78
CA LEU A 15 9.50 0.05 -3.25
C LEU A 15 10.54 1.00 -3.83
N CYS A 16 11.66 1.13 -3.14
CA CYS A 16 12.74 2.02 -3.57
C CYS A 16 14.11 1.39 -3.30
N SER A 17 15.10 1.83 -4.08
CA SER A 17 16.46 1.27 -4.02
C SER A 17 17.33 1.86 -2.91
N GLU A 18 16.87 2.93 -2.26
CA GLU A 18 17.63 3.62 -1.22
C GLU A 18 16.79 3.81 0.03
N ASN A 19 17.48 3.90 1.18
CA ASN A 19 16.84 4.23 2.44
C ASN A 19 16.38 5.70 2.44
N VAL A 20 15.23 5.94 3.02
CA VAL A 20 14.63 7.28 3.09
C VAL A 20 14.46 7.68 4.54
N VAL A 21 14.89 8.89 4.88
CA VAL A 21 14.71 9.40 6.24
C VAL A 21 13.23 9.66 6.52
N PRO A 22 12.79 9.46 7.78
CA PRO A 22 11.41 9.74 8.16
C PRO A 22 10.99 11.18 7.84
N MET A 23 9.71 11.35 7.51
CA MET A 23 9.10 12.64 7.15
C MET A 23 9.49 13.19 5.78
N THR A 24 10.09 12.37 4.92
CA THR A 24 10.40 12.75 3.54
C THR A 24 9.13 12.70 2.68
N LEU A 25 8.93 13.74 1.89
CA LEU A 25 7.89 13.75 0.85
C LEU A 25 8.44 13.13 -0.43
N MET A 26 7.70 12.18 -0.98
CA MET A 26 8.16 11.42 -2.14
C MET A 26 7.06 11.31 -3.20
N ARG A 27 7.38 11.63 -4.44
CA ARG A 27 6.45 11.46 -5.56
C ARG A 27 6.53 10.04 -6.08
N CYS A 28 5.40 9.33 -5.98
CA CYS A 28 5.30 7.94 -6.37
C CYS A 28 4.09 7.71 -7.28
N TYR A 29 4.10 6.59 -8.00
CA TYR A 29 2.92 6.10 -8.70
C TYR A 29 2.52 4.73 -8.15
N PRO A 30 1.22 4.42 -8.06
CA PRO A 30 0.76 3.13 -7.57
C PRO A 30 0.93 2.04 -8.61
N ILE A 31 1.27 0.84 -8.17
CA ILE A 31 1.35 -0.35 -9.03
C ILE A 31 0.43 -1.46 -8.58
N GLY A 32 -0.11 -1.37 -7.38
CA GLY A 32 -1.03 -2.38 -6.84
C GLY A 32 -1.41 -2.07 -5.41
N VAL A 33 -2.13 -2.98 -4.80
CA VAL A 33 -2.59 -2.86 -3.41
C VAL A 33 -2.65 -4.25 -2.77
N ILE A 34 -2.29 -4.34 -1.49
CA ILE A 34 -2.51 -5.51 -0.66
C ILE A 34 -3.67 -5.18 0.27
N ILE A 35 -4.74 -5.99 0.21
CA ILE A 35 -5.92 -5.83 1.06
C ILE A 35 -5.84 -6.85 2.18
N MET A 36 -5.88 -6.37 3.41
CA MET A 36 -5.79 -7.17 4.62
C MET A 36 -7.01 -6.91 5.50
N GLU A 37 -7.32 -7.83 6.38
CA GLU A 37 -8.31 -7.64 7.42
C GLU A 37 -7.59 -7.56 8.76
N ASP A 38 -7.78 -6.46 9.48
CA ASP A 38 -7.18 -6.22 10.79
C ASP A 38 -8.29 -6.05 11.82
N SER A 39 -8.47 -7.05 12.69
CA SER A 39 -9.48 -7.02 13.77
C SER A 39 -10.90 -6.73 13.27
N GLY A 40 -11.25 -7.27 12.10
CA GLY A 40 -12.55 -7.08 11.46
C GLY A 40 -12.64 -5.87 10.56
N ASP A 41 -11.64 -5.01 10.51
CA ASP A 41 -11.59 -3.83 9.65
C ASP A 41 -10.71 -4.09 8.42
N MET A 42 -11.11 -3.51 7.29
CA MET A 42 -10.31 -3.57 6.07
C MET A 42 -9.10 -2.65 6.22
N ASP A 43 -7.92 -3.19 5.96
CA ASP A 43 -6.65 -2.47 6.00
C ASP A 43 -5.96 -2.61 4.63
N GLU A 44 -5.91 -1.53 3.90
CA GLU A 44 -5.43 -1.50 2.53
C GLU A 44 -4.04 -0.86 2.47
N LYS A 45 -3.08 -1.57 1.88
CA LYS A 45 -1.70 -1.10 1.72
C LYS A 45 -1.42 -0.88 0.24
N ILE A 46 -1.35 0.36 -0.19
CA ILE A 46 -0.97 0.70 -1.57
C ILE A 46 0.50 0.35 -1.78
N ILE A 47 0.82 -0.24 -2.92
CA ILE A 47 2.20 -0.48 -3.33
C ILE A 47 2.54 0.55 -4.40
N ALA A 48 3.61 1.30 -4.17
CA ALA A 48 3.99 2.40 -5.07
C ALA A 48 5.50 2.42 -5.32
N ILE A 49 5.87 3.08 -6.41
CA ILE A 49 7.28 3.22 -6.82
C ILE A 49 7.57 4.70 -7.05
N PRO A 50 8.72 5.22 -6.56
CA PRO A 50 9.12 6.58 -6.86
C PRO A 50 9.35 6.76 -8.35
N PHE A 51 8.89 7.87 -8.92
CA PHE A 51 9.07 8.15 -10.36
C PHE A 51 10.53 8.14 -10.78
N GLY A 52 11.42 8.60 -9.93
CA GLY A 52 12.84 8.74 -10.25
C GLY A 52 13.72 7.54 -9.89
N ASP A 53 13.16 6.44 -9.40
CA ASP A 53 13.95 5.27 -8.99
C ASP A 53 14.28 4.40 -10.22
N PRO A 54 15.55 4.37 -10.68
CA PRO A 54 15.90 3.64 -11.90
C PRO A 54 15.82 2.12 -11.75
N MET A 55 15.89 1.60 -10.53
CA MET A 55 15.81 0.17 -10.30
C MET A 55 14.39 -0.37 -10.45
N TYR A 56 13.38 0.41 -10.07
CA TYR A 56 12.00 -0.05 -10.03
C TYR A 56 11.07 0.66 -11.01
N ASN A 57 11.43 1.80 -11.56
CA ASN A 57 10.50 2.63 -12.33
C ASN A 57 10.09 2.07 -13.71
N SER A 58 10.64 0.92 -14.11
CA SER A 58 10.17 0.18 -15.29
C SER A 58 8.91 -0.65 -15.00
N TYR A 59 8.64 -0.97 -13.74
CA TYR A 59 7.45 -1.72 -13.35
C TYR A 59 6.25 -0.77 -13.27
N LYS A 60 5.14 -1.15 -13.89
CA LYS A 60 3.89 -0.37 -13.91
C LYS A 60 2.74 -1.09 -13.25
N SER A 61 2.92 -2.37 -12.89
CA SER A 61 1.89 -3.22 -12.32
C SER A 61 2.56 -4.19 -11.34
N ILE A 62 1.84 -4.54 -10.27
CA ILE A 62 2.33 -5.52 -9.30
C ILE A 62 2.59 -6.88 -9.93
N SER A 63 1.85 -7.22 -11.00
CA SER A 63 2.03 -8.47 -11.74
C SER A 63 3.35 -8.55 -12.51
N GLU A 64 4.00 -7.43 -12.75
CA GLU A 64 5.31 -7.38 -13.41
C GLU A 64 6.48 -7.62 -12.46
N LEU A 65 6.24 -7.50 -11.14
CA LEU A 65 7.28 -7.73 -10.14
C LEU A 65 7.72 -9.20 -10.11
N PRO A 66 9.00 -9.48 -9.83
CA PRO A 66 9.41 -10.83 -9.51
C PRO A 66 8.56 -11.40 -8.37
N GLN A 67 8.14 -12.65 -8.49
CA GLN A 67 7.28 -13.30 -7.49
C GLN A 67 7.85 -13.22 -6.08
N HIS A 68 9.15 -13.33 -5.95
CA HIS A 68 9.86 -13.23 -4.68
C HIS A 68 9.59 -11.90 -3.95
N ILE A 69 9.52 -10.77 -4.66
CA ILE A 69 9.23 -9.47 -4.05
C ILE A 69 7.80 -9.44 -3.51
N SER A 70 6.84 -9.94 -4.27
CA SER A 70 5.45 -10.04 -3.82
C SER A 70 5.31 -10.94 -2.59
N ASP A 71 6.00 -12.07 -2.59
CA ASP A 71 6.00 -13.01 -1.47
C ASP A 71 6.62 -12.37 -0.20
N GLU A 72 7.69 -11.61 -0.35
CA GLU A 72 8.31 -10.89 0.76
C GLU A 72 7.37 -9.85 1.38
N MET A 73 6.65 -9.10 0.56
CA MET A 73 5.71 -8.10 1.05
C MET A 73 4.57 -8.74 1.84
N ILE A 74 4.00 -9.81 1.33
CA ILE A 74 2.91 -10.53 2.00
C ILE A 74 3.41 -11.11 3.32
N HIS A 75 4.57 -11.74 3.31
CA HIS A 75 5.18 -12.30 4.52
C HIS A 75 5.47 -11.21 5.56
N PHE A 76 6.03 -10.09 5.13
CA PHE A 76 6.29 -8.96 6.01
C PHE A 76 5.02 -8.51 6.77
N PHE A 77 3.94 -8.31 6.07
CA PHE A 77 2.70 -7.86 6.70
C PHE A 77 2.08 -8.90 7.62
N SER A 78 2.18 -10.19 7.29
CA SER A 78 1.66 -11.24 8.17
C SER A 78 2.44 -11.32 9.48
N VAL A 79 3.76 -11.21 9.43
CA VAL A 79 4.63 -11.20 10.62
C VAL A 79 4.43 -9.93 11.44
N TYR A 80 4.34 -8.78 10.79
CA TYR A 80 4.13 -7.48 11.43
C TYR A 80 2.84 -7.48 12.27
N LYS A 81 1.74 -7.96 11.72
CA LYS A 81 0.46 -8.04 12.44
C LYS A 81 0.52 -9.05 13.59
N SER A 82 1.19 -10.18 13.40
CA SER A 82 1.40 -11.18 14.44
C SER A 82 2.16 -10.61 15.65
N LEU A 83 3.18 -9.80 15.42
CA LEU A 83 3.96 -9.15 16.48
C LEU A 83 3.13 -8.14 17.27
N GLU A 84 2.13 -7.54 16.68
CA GLU A 84 1.19 -6.65 17.35
C GLU A 84 0.09 -7.40 18.12
N GLY A 85 0.09 -8.71 18.10
CA GLY A 85 -0.94 -9.54 18.72
C GLY A 85 -2.27 -9.52 17.99
N LYS A 86 -2.29 -9.07 16.74
CA LYS A 86 -3.48 -9.02 15.88
C LYS A 86 -3.51 -10.21 14.95
N SER A 87 -4.71 -10.74 14.69
CA SER A 87 -4.89 -11.78 13.69
C SER A 87 -5.26 -11.16 12.35
N THR A 88 -4.58 -11.60 11.30
CA THR A 88 -4.88 -11.20 9.93
C THR A 88 -5.62 -12.35 9.26
N ALA A 89 -6.86 -12.11 8.83
CA ALA A 89 -7.71 -13.16 8.27
C ALA A 89 -7.55 -13.32 6.76
N LEU A 90 -7.19 -12.26 6.04
CA LEU A 90 -7.12 -12.28 4.58
C LEU A 90 -6.03 -11.36 4.07
N GLU A 91 -5.24 -11.87 3.12
CA GLU A 91 -4.24 -11.12 2.39
C GLU A 91 -4.44 -11.37 0.90
N GLU A 92 -4.90 -10.34 0.18
CA GLU A 92 -5.07 -10.39 -1.26
C GLU A 92 -4.31 -9.26 -1.94
N ALA A 93 -3.52 -9.60 -2.96
CA ALA A 93 -2.86 -8.62 -3.80
C ALA A 93 -3.72 -8.35 -5.04
N HIS A 94 -3.97 -7.07 -5.32
CA HIS A 94 -4.70 -6.61 -6.50
C HIS A 94 -3.85 -5.65 -7.31
N ASP A 95 -4.18 -5.53 -8.60
CA ASP A 95 -3.40 -4.76 -9.55
C ASP A 95 -3.68 -3.25 -9.46
N VAL A 96 -3.02 -2.49 -10.33
CA VAL A 96 -2.99 -1.03 -10.34
C VAL A 96 -4.37 -0.38 -10.41
N ASP A 97 -5.31 -0.94 -11.17
CA ASP A 97 -6.65 -0.37 -11.30
C ASP A 97 -7.41 -0.36 -9.97
N LYS A 98 -7.29 -1.44 -9.20
CA LYS A 98 -7.88 -1.52 -7.86
C LYS A 98 -7.21 -0.52 -6.90
N ALA A 99 -5.90 -0.37 -6.97
CA ALA A 99 -5.17 0.61 -6.18
C ALA A 99 -5.64 2.03 -6.46
N LYS A 100 -5.80 2.41 -7.72
CA LYS A 100 -6.29 3.74 -8.11
C LYS A 100 -7.72 3.98 -7.65
N GLU A 101 -8.57 2.97 -7.74
CA GLU A 101 -9.95 3.04 -7.24
C GLU A 101 -9.97 3.35 -5.74
N ILE A 102 -9.20 2.62 -4.95
CA ILE A 102 -9.11 2.81 -3.50
C ILE A 102 -8.57 4.20 -3.16
N ILE A 103 -7.54 4.66 -3.85
CA ILE A 103 -6.99 6.01 -3.64
C ILE A 103 -8.07 7.07 -3.87
N LYS A 104 -8.83 6.97 -4.96
CA LYS A 104 -9.91 7.91 -5.27
C LYS A 104 -11.01 7.89 -4.21
N GLN A 105 -11.41 6.72 -3.76
CA GLN A 105 -12.40 6.57 -2.70
C GLN A 105 -11.93 7.22 -1.40
N CYS A 106 -10.68 7.00 -1.01
CA CYS A 106 -10.11 7.59 0.19
C CYS A 106 -9.93 9.10 0.08
N GLN A 107 -9.62 9.62 -1.08
CA GLN A 107 -9.58 11.06 -1.34
C GLN A 107 -10.98 11.69 -1.22
N GLN A 108 -11.99 11.05 -1.78
CA GLN A 108 -13.36 11.52 -1.68
C GLN A 108 -13.86 11.47 -0.25
N ARG A 109 -13.57 10.39 0.46
CA ARG A 109 -13.93 10.25 1.88
C ARG A 109 -13.29 11.34 2.73
N TYR A 110 -12.05 11.72 2.45
CA TYR A 110 -11.40 12.84 3.12
C TYR A 110 -12.17 14.14 2.90
N LYS A 111 -12.56 14.43 1.66
CA LYS A 111 -13.32 15.65 1.33
C LYS A 111 -14.68 15.66 2.02
N ASP A 112 -15.38 14.55 2.02
CA ASP A 112 -16.70 14.42 2.62
C ASP A 112 -16.66 14.56 4.14
N THR A 113 -15.55 14.20 4.78
CA THR A 113 -15.40 14.20 6.24
C THR A 113 -14.85 15.52 6.77
N PHE A 114 -13.88 16.13 6.08
CA PHE A 114 -13.10 17.26 6.61
C PHE A 114 -13.25 18.57 5.82
N CYS A 115 -13.88 18.52 4.68
CA CYS A 115 -14.08 19.74 3.85
C CYS A 115 -15.60 20.11 3.70
#